data_d4b9be6722df2d589afe3279885853cb
#
_entry.id   d4b9be6722df2d589afe3279885853cb
#
_cell.length_a   1.000
_cell.length_b   1.000
_cell.length_c   1.000
_cell.angle_alpha   90.00
_cell.angle_beta   90.00
_cell.angle_gamma   90.00
#
_symmetry.space_group_name_H-M   'P 1'
#
loop_
_entity.id
_entity.type
_entity.pdbx_description
1 polymer ?
#
loop_
_entity_poly.entity_id
_entity_poly.type
_entity_poly.pdbx_seq_one_letter_code
_entity_poly.pdbx_strand_id
1 'polypeptide(L)'
;MSETTPGKLDELAGRAGTWLALTAAPARHTAAVVADRFDRMAWRDTYEQSAGLRELAEELDQRHHHATDLLADAFLAAYKVGPRLREPSEMDPSRLVNHQVVASLLESAEFAELHRETVGDPYTAAMAVLAQATALRRMLDGSEAAREQAERARQARRAVEDAATAVSEALQQAADEAADDGTVPAAAADAVQQAVESAEAAAQQAAQGAAQALAVAVPGIRGTARNAVAKAAASAREEAALMRAWGVGSGELERMPFDRRARLAERLRTSRLAQWAELIGRFRQMADGERARKVENATGELIGVTLGDDLSRVIPSELAVLGVPELRAVFAARFAAGELMLYDSQGEQATGRGAVIACVDTSHSMYEAGPGGITREAWAKACALALLDQARHAGRDFVGILFSAADKLQVFRFPADRPAGIARTLDFAETFLGGGTSYQRPLTAARDVLEEEFNDAARTRGDIVMLTDDDCGVTEEWMRAWNESKRLLGFRVFGVAIGAPRVAEGGSVLEALCDNLRSVEDFTDVHAAADLFRVI
;
A
#
# COMPACT_ATOMS: atom_id res chain seq x y z
N MET A 1 64.80 9.89 47.33
CA MET A 1 64.25 8.74 46.56
C MET A 1 63.03 8.30 47.34
N SER A 2 61.84 8.65 46.83
CA SER A 2 60.59 8.30 47.51
C SER A 2 60.16 6.93 46.98
N GLU A 3 60.17 5.94 47.85
CA GLU A 3 59.70 4.58 47.60
C GLU A 3 58.16 4.64 47.40
N THR A 4 57.69 4.18 46.27
CA THR A 4 56.26 4.08 45.97
C THR A 4 55.70 2.88 46.71
N THR A 5 54.77 3.08 47.63
CA THR A 5 54.12 2.08 48.48
C THR A 5 53.40 1.02 47.60
N PRO A 6 53.47 -0.29 47.89
CA PRO A 6 52.82 -1.37 47.13
C PRO A 6 51.33 -1.17 46.84
N GLY A 7 50.60 -0.50 47.73
CA GLY A 7 49.16 -0.20 47.53
C GLY A 7 48.82 0.76 46.38
N LYS A 8 49.77 1.62 45.97
CA LYS A 8 49.56 2.53 44.82
C LYS A 8 49.65 1.82 43.46
N LEU A 9 50.47 0.78 43.40
CA LEU A 9 50.61 -0.09 42.20
C LEU A 9 49.35 -0.98 42.03
N ASP A 10 48.81 -1.52 43.11
CA ASP A 10 47.58 -2.32 43.09
C ASP A 10 46.36 -1.44 42.70
N GLU A 11 46.30 -0.19 43.13
CA GLU A 11 45.27 0.75 42.73
C GLU A 11 45.39 1.14 41.24
N LEU A 12 46.62 1.39 40.76
CA LEU A 12 46.89 1.66 39.36
C LEU A 12 46.63 0.41 38.45
N ALA A 13 46.98 -0.78 38.93
CA ALA A 13 46.67 -2.03 38.21
C ALA A 13 45.17 -2.32 38.18
N GLY A 14 44.43 -2.01 39.26
CA GLY A 14 42.97 -2.09 39.29
C GLY A 14 42.30 -1.09 38.35
N ARG A 15 42.80 0.14 38.28
CA ARG A 15 42.34 1.16 37.34
C ARG A 15 42.72 0.79 35.89
N ALA A 16 43.94 0.33 35.65
CA ALA A 16 44.34 -0.17 34.32
C ALA A 16 43.52 -1.38 33.90
N GLY A 17 43.17 -2.29 34.81
CA GLY A 17 42.26 -3.42 34.57
C GLY A 17 40.87 -2.97 34.17
N THR A 18 40.34 -1.90 34.80
CA THR A 18 39.07 -1.28 34.38
C THR A 18 39.17 -0.68 32.98
N TRP A 19 40.30 -0.11 32.62
CA TRP A 19 40.59 0.46 31.31
C TRP A 19 40.76 -0.62 30.25
N LEU A 20 41.46 -1.69 30.53
CA LEU A 20 41.60 -2.85 29.67
C LEU A 20 40.24 -3.54 29.45
N ALA A 21 39.38 -3.56 30.44
CA ALA A 21 37.99 -4.02 30.27
C ALA A 21 37.16 -3.08 29.39
N LEU A 22 37.46 -1.77 29.39
CA LEU A 22 36.83 -0.79 28.48
C LEU A 22 37.32 -0.95 27.01
N THR A 23 38.60 -1.34 26.80
CA THR A 23 39.11 -1.65 25.43
C THR A 23 38.56 -2.99 24.90
N ALA A 24 38.15 -3.89 25.80
CA ALA A 24 37.44 -5.11 25.49
C ALA A 24 35.90 -4.93 25.39
N ALA A 25 35.39 -3.70 25.57
CA ALA A 25 33.98 -3.43 25.49
C ALA A 25 33.47 -3.75 24.05
N PRO A 26 32.28 -4.37 23.90
CA PRO A 26 31.75 -4.72 22.61
C PRO A 26 31.66 -3.48 21.69
N ALA A 27 31.98 -3.67 20.41
CA ALA A 27 31.91 -2.61 19.41
C ALA A 27 30.54 -1.95 19.47
N ARG A 28 30.51 -0.62 19.60
CA ARG A 28 29.25 0.13 19.65
C ARG A 28 28.55 0.09 18.31
N HIS A 29 27.25 0.12 18.38
CA HIS A 29 26.41 0.00 17.21
C HIS A 29 26.29 1.34 16.44
N THR A 30 26.31 1.23 15.10
CA THR A 30 26.09 2.38 14.19
C THR A 30 24.64 2.51 13.77
N ALA A 31 23.85 1.43 13.81
CA ALA A 31 22.43 1.40 13.48
C ALA A 31 21.57 1.53 14.76
N ALA A 32 20.64 2.48 14.78
CA ALA A 32 19.74 2.71 15.92
C ALA A 32 18.65 1.65 16.01
N VAL A 33 18.14 1.17 14.87
CA VAL A 33 17.11 0.14 14.84
C VAL A 33 17.75 -1.25 14.87
N VAL A 34 17.24 -2.13 15.73
CA VAL A 34 17.68 -3.53 15.78
C VAL A 34 17.21 -4.25 14.51
N ALA A 35 18.14 -4.69 13.68
CA ALA A 35 17.87 -5.33 12.39
C ALA A 35 18.56 -6.68 12.27
N ASP A 36 17.85 -7.66 11.73
CA ASP A 36 18.41 -8.94 11.34
C ASP A 36 19.01 -8.91 9.91
N ARG A 37 19.39 -10.07 9.41
CA ARG A 37 19.98 -10.17 8.08
C ARG A 37 18.93 -9.93 6.97
N PHE A 38 17.67 -10.29 7.16
CA PHE A 38 16.61 -10.11 6.18
C PHE A 38 16.17 -8.66 6.10
N ASP A 39 16.06 -7.98 7.24
CA ASP A 39 15.81 -6.55 7.33
C ASP A 39 16.85 -5.75 6.53
N ARG A 40 18.13 -6.07 6.74
CA ARG A 40 19.23 -5.41 6.02
C ARG A 40 19.22 -5.70 4.51
N MET A 41 18.76 -6.90 4.12
CA MET A 41 18.60 -7.26 2.72
C MET A 41 17.46 -6.47 2.09
N ALA A 42 16.32 -6.36 2.77
CA ALA A 42 15.19 -5.55 2.30
C ALA A 42 15.57 -4.07 2.11
N TRP A 43 16.32 -3.49 3.07
CA TRP A 43 16.85 -2.13 2.92
C TRP A 43 17.76 -2.00 1.70
N ARG A 44 18.77 -2.86 1.59
CA ARG A 44 19.75 -2.80 0.50
C ARG A 44 19.08 -2.91 -0.86
N ASP A 45 18.21 -3.91 -1.04
CA ASP A 45 17.53 -4.18 -2.31
C ASP A 45 16.59 -3.01 -2.68
N THR A 46 15.93 -2.39 -1.69
CA THR A 46 15.08 -1.21 -1.89
C THR A 46 15.91 0.03 -2.21
N TYR A 47 17.00 0.25 -1.51
CA TYR A 47 17.92 1.37 -1.74
C TYR A 47 18.53 1.31 -3.14
N GLU A 48 18.95 0.13 -3.60
CA GLU A 48 19.48 -0.09 -4.94
C GLU A 48 18.44 0.17 -6.05
N GLN A 49 17.17 -0.15 -5.80
CA GLN A 49 16.08 0.06 -6.76
C GLN A 49 15.54 1.50 -6.77
N SER A 50 15.66 2.23 -5.67
CA SER A 50 15.11 3.59 -5.54
C SER A 50 16.14 4.66 -5.89
N ALA A 51 16.00 5.28 -7.06
CA ALA A 51 16.80 6.45 -7.43
C ALA A 51 16.64 7.60 -6.42
N GLY A 52 15.40 7.87 -5.98
CA GLY A 52 15.12 8.95 -5.03
C GLY A 52 15.79 8.76 -3.66
N LEU A 53 15.89 7.52 -3.14
CA LEU A 53 16.62 7.28 -1.89
C LEU A 53 18.12 7.49 -2.04
N ARG A 54 18.70 7.09 -3.18
CA ARG A 54 20.13 7.32 -3.47
C ARG A 54 20.44 8.80 -3.61
N GLU A 55 19.63 9.53 -4.39
CA GLU A 55 19.76 10.99 -4.53
C GLU A 55 19.64 11.71 -3.19
N LEU A 56 18.65 11.31 -2.36
CA LEU A 56 18.49 11.86 -1.02
C LEU A 56 19.69 11.55 -0.12
N ALA A 57 20.23 10.34 -0.17
CA ALA A 57 21.40 9.94 0.59
C ALA A 57 22.63 10.77 0.16
N GLU A 58 22.89 10.87 -1.13
CA GLU A 58 24.01 11.68 -1.68
C GLU A 58 23.89 13.15 -1.28
N GLU A 59 22.70 13.73 -1.40
CA GLU A 59 22.44 15.12 -1.01
C GLU A 59 22.70 15.35 0.50
N LEU A 60 22.19 14.46 1.34
CA LEU A 60 22.35 14.57 2.78
C LEU A 60 23.80 14.31 3.22
N ASP A 61 24.49 13.31 2.64
CA ASP A 61 25.87 12.95 3.01
C ASP A 61 26.88 14.06 2.65
N GLN A 62 26.56 14.95 1.69
CA GLN A 62 27.38 16.14 1.40
C GLN A 62 27.50 17.09 2.60
N ARG A 63 26.49 17.13 3.46
CA ARG A 63 26.40 18.05 4.61
C ARG A 63 26.45 17.33 5.95
N HIS A 64 26.00 16.09 5.99
CA HIS A 64 25.72 15.36 7.22
C HIS A 64 26.30 13.96 7.12
N HIS A 65 27.48 13.77 7.65
CA HIS A 65 28.09 12.43 7.75
C HIS A 65 27.11 11.43 8.38
N HIS A 66 27.04 10.23 7.81
CA HIS A 66 26.18 9.14 8.28
C HIS A 66 24.69 9.32 8.00
N ALA A 67 24.29 10.15 7.04
CA ALA A 67 22.90 10.31 6.65
C ALA A 67 22.32 9.03 6.03
N THR A 68 23.11 8.25 5.31
CA THR A 68 22.68 6.95 4.77
C THR A 68 22.28 5.98 5.90
N ASP A 69 22.99 5.96 7.04
CA ASP A 69 22.60 5.16 8.21
C ASP A 69 21.26 5.63 8.79
N LEU A 70 21.01 6.95 8.84
CA LEU A 70 19.73 7.50 9.28
C LEU A 70 18.58 7.08 8.37
N LEU A 71 18.77 7.12 7.05
CA LEU A 71 17.75 6.69 6.08
C LEU A 71 17.43 5.20 6.23
N ALA A 72 18.47 4.36 6.47
CA ALA A 72 18.30 2.95 6.75
C ALA A 72 17.46 2.71 8.02
N ASP A 73 17.79 3.41 9.10
CA ASP A 73 17.06 3.30 10.36
C ASP A 73 15.62 3.81 10.25
N ALA A 74 15.38 4.92 9.54
CA ALA A 74 14.04 5.45 9.27
C ALA A 74 13.19 4.48 8.42
N PHE A 75 13.81 3.88 7.39
CA PHE A 75 13.17 2.83 6.60
C PHE A 75 12.81 1.61 7.44
N LEU A 76 13.74 1.11 8.23
CA LEU A 76 13.53 -0.06 9.09
C LEU A 76 12.47 0.20 10.17
N ALA A 77 12.42 1.42 10.70
CA ALA A 77 11.37 1.83 11.64
C ALA A 77 9.98 1.73 11.01
N ALA A 78 9.84 2.14 9.75
CA ALA A 78 8.58 2.07 9.01
C ALA A 78 8.24 0.65 8.53
N TYR A 79 9.24 -0.12 8.11
CA TYR A 79 9.08 -1.43 7.46
C TYR A 79 8.81 -2.58 8.43
N LYS A 80 9.53 -2.63 9.59
CA LYS A 80 9.49 -3.78 10.50
C LYS A 80 8.16 -3.87 11.25
N VAL A 81 7.67 -5.09 11.47
CA VAL A 81 6.45 -5.36 12.25
C VAL A 81 6.55 -4.82 13.70
N GLY A 82 7.72 -4.93 14.31
CA GLY A 82 7.98 -4.43 15.67
C GLY A 82 9.36 -3.77 15.74
N PRO A 83 9.48 -2.50 15.31
CA PRO A 83 10.75 -1.79 15.34
C PRO A 83 11.19 -1.55 16.79
N ARG A 84 12.41 -1.97 17.13
CA ARG A 84 13.01 -1.75 18.45
C ARG A 84 14.26 -0.90 18.30
N LEU A 85 14.34 0.18 19.09
CA LEU A 85 15.55 0.97 19.21
C LEU A 85 16.52 0.31 20.18
N ARG A 86 17.80 0.51 19.92
CA ARG A 86 18.88 0.24 20.87
C ARG A 86 18.89 1.31 21.95
N GLU A 87 19.47 0.98 23.10
CA GLU A 87 19.71 1.98 24.13
C GLU A 87 20.80 2.98 23.67
N PRO A 88 20.66 4.27 23.98
CA PRO A 88 21.67 5.27 23.63
C PRO A 88 23.08 4.92 24.13
N SER A 89 23.19 4.18 25.22
CA SER A 89 24.45 3.70 25.80
C SER A 89 25.15 2.67 24.93
N GLU A 90 24.44 1.94 24.06
CA GLU A 90 24.98 0.94 23.13
C GLU A 90 25.43 1.56 21.80
N MET A 91 25.06 2.83 21.55
CA MET A 91 25.32 3.50 20.28
C MET A 91 26.71 4.13 20.22
N ASP A 92 27.27 4.19 19.02
CA ASP A 92 28.42 5.06 18.75
C ASP A 92 28.00 6.53 18.99
N PRO A 93 28.81 7.34 19.70
CA PRO A 93 28.46 8.72 20.01
C PRO A 93 28.12 9.55 18.76
N SER A 94 28.78 9.33 17.62
CA SER A 94 28.50 10.02 16.36
C SER A 94 27.11 9.71 15.78
N ARG A 95 26.43 8.69 16.28
CA ARG A 95 25.08 8.25 15.84
C ARG A 95 23.97 8.67 16.79
N LEU A 96 24.25 9.33 17.90
CA LEU A 96 23.23 9.73 18.88
C LEU A 96 22.20 10.69 18.32
N VAL A 97 22.58 11.56 17.39
CA VAL A 97 21.62 12.44 16.69
C VAL A 97 20.69 11.60 15.79
N ASN A 98 21.24 10.66 15.00
CA ASN A 98 20.43 9.74 14.20
C ASN A 98 19.45 8.95 15.07
N HIS A 99 19.95 8.38 16.17
CA HIS A 99 19.13 7.69 17.15
C HIS A 99 17.99 8.58 17.68
N GLN A 100 18.25 9.83 18.05
CA GLN A 100 17.24 10.76 18.54
C GLN A 100 16.20 11.12 17.47
N VAL A 101 16.62 11.28 16.22
CA VAL A 101 15.69 11.51 15.10
C VAL A 101 14.75 10.32 14.96
N VAL A 102 15.27 9.10 14.88
CA VAL A 102 14.46 7.88 14.74
C VAL A 102 13.56 7.66 15.96
N ALA A 103 14.06 7.89 17.17
CA ALA A 103 13.26 7.84 18.40
C ALA A 103 12.07 8.81 18.32
N SER A 104 12.31 10.04 17.86
CA SER A 104 11.26 11.06 17.72
C SER A 104 10.22 10.72 16.64
N LEU A 105 10.62 10.01 15.58
CA LEU A 105 9.68 9.48 14.59
C LEU A 105 8.78 8.40 15.21
N LEU A 106 9.36 7.43 15.91
CA LEU A 106 8.66 6.31 16.56
C LEU A 106 7.73 6.75 17.70
N GLU A 107 8.15 7.76 18.47
CA GLU A 107 7.38 8.32 19.60
C GLU A 107 6.23 9.22 19.17
N SER A 108 6.14 9.61 17.89
CA SER A 108 5.05 10.45 17.42
C SER A 108 3.71 9.70 17.45
N ALA A 109 2.64 10.39 17.87
CA ALA A 109 1.31 9.79 17.96
C ALA A 109 0.82 9.29 16.59
N GLU A 110 1.26 9.94 15.52
CA GLU A 110 0.90 9.65 14.12
C GLU A 110 1.68 8.47 13.55
N PHE A 111 2.70 7.97 14.26
CA PHE A 111 3.52 6.85 13.76
C PHE A 111 2.72 5.56 13.57
N ALA A 112 1.78 5.27 14.47
CA ALA A 112 0.94 4.08 14.35
C ALA A 112 0.09 4.07 13.07
N GLU A 113 -0.32 5.25 12.58
CA GLU A 113 -1.05 5.37 11.32
C GLU A 113 -0.12 5.14 10.12
N LEU A 114 1.07 5.74 10.14
CA LEU A 114 2.08 5.52 9.10
C LEU A 114 2.48 4.05 9.04
N HIS A 115 2.79 3.46 10.18
CA HIS A 115 3.26 2.09 10.30
C HIS A 115 2.24 1.07 9.77
N ARG A 116 0.94 1.33 9.94
CA ARG A 116 -0.12 0.47 9.40
C ARG A 116 -0.07 0.34 7.88
N GLU A 117 0.31 1.41 7.20
CA GLU A 117 0.40 1.45 5.73
C GLU A 117 1.75 0.94 5.18
N THR A 118 2.81 0.97 6.03
CA THR A 118 4.18 0.69 5.57
C THR A 118 4.74 -0.65 6.02
N VAL A 119 4.15 -1.26 7.05
CA VAL A 119 4.65 -2.52 7.64
C VAL A 119 4.68 -3.64 6.61
N GLY A 120 5.85 -4.26 6.44
CA GLY A 120 6.06 -5.38 5.51
C GLY A 120 6.11 -5.01 4.02
N ASP A 121 5.87 -3.74 3.68
CA ASP A 121 5.92 -3.25 2.30
C ASP A 121 7.15 -2.33 2.09
N PRO A 122 8.22 -2.85 1.46
CA PRO A 122 9.46 -2.09 1.29
C PRO A 122 9.30 -0.86 0.39
N TYR A 123 8.40 -0.91 -0.59
CA TYR A 123 8.11 0.25 -1.44
C TYR A 123 7.46 1.38 -0.64
N THR A 124 6.37 1.09 0.09
CA THR A 124 5.67 2.11 0.86
C THR A 124 6.52 2.67 2.00
N ALA A 125 7.37 1.84 2.63
CA ALA A 125 8.35 2.29 3.62
C ALA A 125 9.39 3.26 3.01
N ALA A 126 9.89 2.98 1.81
CA ALA A 126 10.80 3.87 1.08
C ALA A 126 10.13 5.20 0.71
N MET A 127 8.89 5.15 0.21
CA MET A 127 8.13 6.35 -0.11
C MET A 127 7.83 7.20 1.12
N ALA A 128 7.60 6.58 2.27
CA ALA A 128 7.45 7.28 3.55
C ALA A 128 8.73 8.02 3.97
N VAL A 129 9.91 7.42 3.77
CA VAL A 129 11.21 8.09 4.00
C VAL A 129 11.38 9.28 3.07
N LEU A 130 11.08 9.10 1.78
CA LEU A 130 11.16 10.18 0.78
C LEU A 130 10.19 11.33 1.09
N ALA A 131 8.97 11.03 1.53
CA ALA A 131 8.00 12.04 1.96
C ALA A 131 8.50 12.87 3.16
N GLN A 132 9.39 12.31 3.99
CA GLN A 132 10.00 12.94 5.15
C GLN A 132 11.31 13.69 4.80
N ALA A 133 11.81 13.63 3.55
CA ALA A 133 13.11 14.17 3.16
C ALA A 133 13.37 15.62 3.63
N THR A 134 12.41 16.53 3.39
CA THR A 134 12.52 17.93 3.83
C THR A 134 12.61 18.08 5.35
N ALA A 135 11.90 17.24 6.08
CA ALA A 135 11.93 17.25 7.54
C ALA A 135 13.24 16.66 8.08
N LEU A 136 13.73 15.58 7.47
CA LEU A 136 15.04 15.01 7.82
C LEU A 136 16.15 16.04 7.65
N ARG A 137 16.15 16.77 6.53
CA ARG A 137 17.11 17.91 6.33
C ARG A 137 17.02 18.92 7.48
N ARG A 138 15.82 19.40 7.79
CA ARG A 138 15.61 20.39 8.87
C ARG A 138 16.05 19.89 10.24
N MET A 139 15.80 18.61 10.53
CA MET A 139 16.22 18.01 11.80
C MET A 139 17.75 17.91 11.89
N LEU A 140 18.40 17.52 10.79
CA LEU A 140 19.85 17.45 10.72
C LEU A 140 20.51 18.85 10.78
N ASP A 141 19.99 19.83 10.05
CA ASP A 141 20.48 21.22 10.07
C ASP A 141 20.30 21.82 11.48
N GLY A 142 19.15 21.62 12.12
CA GLY A 142 18.87 22.11 13.48
C GLY A 142 19.66 21.39 14.58
N SER A 143 20.37 20.31 14.25
CA SER A 143 21.19 19.55 15.20
C SER A 143 22.69 19.62 14.90
N GLU A 144 23.15 20.57 14.10
CA GLU A 144 24.55 20.71 13.71
C GLU A 144 25.49 20.80 14.92
N ALA A 145 25.18 21.68 15.89
CA ALA A 145 25.95 21.81 17.13
C ALA A 145 26.00 20.49 17.93
N ALA A 146 24.89 19.73 17.98
CA ALA A 146 24.86 18.45 18.65
C ALA A 146 25.75 17.40 17.95
N ARG A 147 25.77 17.39 16.62
CA ARG A 147 26.63 16.52 15.82
C ARG A 147 28.11 16.83 15.97
N GLU A 148 28.49 18.10 15.97
CA GLU A 148 29.86 18.51 16.23
C GLU A 148 30.34 18.07 17.61
N GLN A 149 29.50 18.24 18.64
CA GLN A 149 29.83 17.80 19.98
C GLN A 149 29.90 16.27 20.09
N ALA A 150 29.03 15.56 19.40
CA ALA A 150 29.05 14.10 19.31
C ALA A 150 30.33 13.57 18.64
N GLU A 151 30.81 14.24 17.60
CA GLU A 151 32.06 13.86 16.94
C GLU A 151 33.27 14.16 17.86
N ARG A 152 33.26 15.27 18.58
CA ARG A 152 34.27 15.56 19.60
C ARG A 152 34.29 14.50 20.72
N ALA A 153 33.11 14.06 21.16
CA ALA A 153 32.99 12.99 22.14
C ALA A 153 33.55 11.66 21.60
N ARG A 154 33.32 11.35 20.32
CA ARG A 154 33.90 10.18 19.66
C ARG A 154 35.42 10.27 19.57
N GLN A 155 35.97 11.44 19.19
CA GLN A 155 37.42 11.65 19.11
C GLN A 155 38.07 11.54 20.49
N ALA A 156 37.46 12.19 21.52
CA ALA A 156 37.93 12.07 22.88
C ALA A 156 37.93 10.63 23.38
N ARG A 157 36.93 9.86 23.05
CA ARG A 157 36.87 8.43 23.40
C ARG A 157 37.97 7.61 22.71
N ARG A 158 38.26 7.85 21.41
CA ARG A 158 39.38 7.22 20.74
C ARG A 158 40.70 7.57 21.41
N ALA A 159 40.87 8.83 21.80
CA ALA A 159 42.06 9.25 22.52
C ALA A 159 42.18 8.53 23.89
N VAL A 160 41.06 8.20 24.56
CA VAL A 160 41.05 7.36 25.76
C VAL A 160 41.50 5.92 25.44
N GLU A 161 40.99 5.32 24.35
CA GLU A 161 41.37 3.99 23.92
C GLU A 161 42.87 3.91 23.54
N ASP A 162 43.38 4.94 22.86
CA ASP A 162 44.79 5.08 22.53
C ASP A 162 45.67 5.26 23.79
N ALA A 163 45.19 6.08 24.74
CA ALA A 163 45.87 6.27 26.04
C ALA A 163 45.89 4.97 26.87
N ALA A 164 44.79 4.19 26.86
CA ALA A 164 44.73 2.91 27.55
C ALA A 164 45.72 1.89 26.97
N THR A 165 45.88 1.89 25.63
CA THR A 165 46.87 1.06 24.94
C THR A 165 48.29 1.46 25.34
N ALA A 166 48.58 2.78 25.31
CA ALA A 166 49.90 3.30 25.71
C ALA A 166 50.22 3.01 27.19
N VAL A 167 49.19 3.07 28.07
CA VAL A 167 49.34 2.65 29.49
C VAL A 167 49.66 1.19 29.61
N SER A 168 48.99 0.32 28.80
CA SER A 168 49.29 -1.12 28.82
C SER A 168 50.71 -1.43 28.36
N GLU A 169 51.18 -0.75 27.30
CA GLU A 169 52.57 -0.88 26.80
C GLU A 169 53.58 -0.35 27.85
N ALA A 170 53.30 0.79 28.49
CA ALA A 170 54.17 1.36 29.51
C ALA A 170 54.24 0.47 30.76
N LEU A 171 53.13 -0.15 31.16
CA LEU A 171 53.10 -1.09 32.30
C LEU A 171 53.88 -2.38 31.94
N GLN A 172 53.81 -2.83 30.70
CA GLN A 172 54.56 -4.00 30.23
C GLN A 172 56.05 -3.72 30.16
N GLN A 173 56.43 -2.55 29.65
CA GLN A 173 57.84 -2.10 29.67
C GLN A 173 58.37 -1.90 31.07
N ALA A 174 57.55 -1.31 31.97
CA ALA A 174 57.93 -1.14 33.39
C ALA A 174 58.09 -2.49 34.13
N ALA A 175 57.30 -3.51 33.77
CA ALA A 175 57.42 -4.85 34.30
C ALA A 175 58.70 -5.56 33.80
N ASP A 176 59.09 -5.32 32.54
CA ASP A 176 60.33 -5.85 31.94
C ASP A 176 61.59 -5.18 32.49
N GLU A 177 61.48 -3.89 32.88
CA GLU A 177 62.55 -3.09 33.48
C GLU A 177 62.61 -3.18 35.03
N ALA A 178 61.61 -3.85 35.64
CA ALA A 178 61.56 -3.99 37.08
C ALA A 178 62.81 -4.76 37.61
N ALA A 179 63.50 -4.16 38.57
CA ALA A 179 64.56 -4.85 39.30
C ALA A 179 63.98 -6.08 40.02
N ASP A 180 64.78 -7.06 40.35
CA ASP A 180 64.38 -8.31 41.03
C ASP A 180 63.52 -8.10 42.29
N ASP A 181 63.38 -6.89 42.78
CA ASP A 181 62.55 -6.46 43.92
C ASP A 181 61.12 -5.93 43.50
N GLY A 182 60.79 -5.87 42.21
CA GLY A 182 59.46 -5.46 41.70
C GLY A 182 59.14 -3.97 41.87
N THR A 183 60.13 -3.10 42.05
CA THR A 183 59.91 -1.63 42.21
C THR A 183 59.89 -0.90 40.86
N VAL A 184 58.80 -0.16 40.58
CA VAL A 184 58.68 0.70 39.41
C VAL A 184 59.09 2.13 39.79
N PRO A 185 59.82 2.88 38.90
CA PRO A 185 60.19 4.27 39.17
C PRO A 185 58.97 5.16 39.41
N ALA A 186 58.97 5.89 40.50
CA ALA A 186 57.83 6.77 40.89
C ALA A 186 57.43 7.76 39.77
N ALA A 187 58.39 8.28 39.04
CA ALA A 187 58.14 9.21 37.93
C ALA A 187 57.37 8.59 36.77
N ALA A 188 57.58 7.29 36.48
CA ALA A 188 56.85 6.56 35.42
C ALA A 188 55.40 6.32 35.86
N ALA A 189 55.19 5.90 37.12
CA ALA A 189 53.85 5.71 37.68
C ALA A 189 53.02 7.00 37.71
N ASP A 190 53.63 8.14 38.10
CA ASP A 190 52.97 9.44 38.16
C ASP A 190 52.62 9.95 36.74
N ALA A 191 53.49 9.75 35.73
CA ALA A 191 53.21 10.13 34.32
C ALA A 191 52.04 9.33 33.75
N VAL A 192 51.98 8.03 34.01
CA VAL A 192 50.88 7.16 33.59
C VAL A 192 49.56 7.58 34.24
N GLN A 193 49.57 7.83 35.54
CA GLN A 193 48.40 8.29 36.27
C GLN A 193 47.87 9.62 35.70
N GLN A 194 48.74 10.59 35.46
CA GLN A 194 48.38 11.89 34.93
C GLN A 194 47.80 11.81 33.51
N ALA A 195 48.33 10.93 32.63
CA ALA A 195 47.81 10.69 31.31
C ALA A 195 46.41 10.08 31.35
N VAL A 196 46.16 9.10 32.22
CA VAL A 196 44.84 8.46 32.42
C VAL A 196 43.82 9.49 32.92
N GLU A 197 44.15 10.22 33.99
CA GLU A 197 43.24 11.21 34.58
C GLU A 197 42.87 12.31 33.57
N SER A 198 43.81 12.75 32.77
CA SER A 198 43.60 13.75 31.72
C SER A 198 42.69 13.24 30.61
N ALA A 199 42.88 11.99 30.15
CA ALA A 199 42.06 11.38 29.13
C ALA A 199 40.62 11.12 29.63
N GLU A 200 40.44 10.65 30.86
CA GLU A 200 39.13 10.47 31.48
C GLU A 200 38.37 11.77 31.58
N ALA A 201 39.01 12.82 32.09
CA ALA A 201 38.40 14.13 32.26
C ALA A 201 37.94 14.70 30.89
N ALA A 202 38.79 14.58 29.84
CA ALA A 202 38.47 15.02 28.50
C ALA A 202 37.28 14.24 27.89
N ALA A 203 37.23 12.91 28.08
CA ALA A 203 36.13 12.09 27.58
C ALA A 203 34.82 12.38 28.33
N GLN A 204 34.86 12.57 29.64
CA GLN A 204 33.68 12.96 30.42
C GLN A 204 33.14 14.33 30.01
N GLN A 205 34.02 15.31 29.83
CA GLN A 205 33.63 16.66 29.40
C GLN A 205 33.03 16.65 28.01
N ALA A 206 33.62 15.92 27.07
CA ALA A 206 33.11 15.79 25.71
C ALA A 206 31.75 15.07 25.67
N ALA A 207 31.55 14.00 26.48
CA ALA A 207 30.28 13.30 26.57
C ALA A 207 29.17 14.18 27.19
N GLN A 208 29.49 14.96 28.21
CA GLN A 208 28.55 15.93 28.82
C GLN A 208 28.17 17.03 27.80
N GLY A 209 29.14 17.58 27.07
CA GLY A 209 28.89 18.56 26.00
C GLY A 209 27.97 18.03 24.93
N ALA A 210 28.19 16.79 24.45
CA ALA A 210 27.35 16.13 23.48
C ALA A 210 25.92 15.90 23.98
N ALA A 211 25.76 15.42 25.23
CA ALA A 211 24.45 15.21 25.83
C ALA A 211 23.67 16.53 26.01
N GLN A 212 24.35 17.61 26.43
CA GLN A 212 23.74 18.92 26.59
C GLN A 212 23.31 19.52 25.24
N ALA A 213 24.16 19.45 24.21
CA ALA A 213 23.83 19.94 22.86
C ALA A 213 22.67 19.15 22.25
N LEU A 214 22.64 17.85 22.47
CA LEU A 214 21.53 17.00 22.01
C LEU A 214 20.23 17.38 22.73
N ALA A 215 20.25 17.59 24.04
CA ALA A 215 19.08 17.99 24.81
C ALA A 215 18.47 19.31 24.30
N VAL A 216 19.29 20.25 23.85
CA VAL A 216 18.83 21.51 23.26
C VAL A 216 18.16 21.29 21.90
N ALA A 217 18.64 20.34 21.09
CA ALA A 217 18.09 20.04 19.77
C ALA A 217 16.78 19.22 19.82
N VAL A 218 16.57 18.38 20.86
CA VAL A 218 15.44 17.43 20.97
C VAL A 218 14.07 18.06 20.75
N PRO A 219 13.69 19.21 21.32
CA PRO A 219 12.36 19.79 21.10
C PRO A 219 12.09 20.12 19.63
N GLY A 220 13.09 20.67 18.92
CA GLY A 220 13.00 20.97 17.50
C GLY A 220 12.88 19.71 16.64
N ILE A 221 13.66 18.67 16.96
CA ILE A 221 13.60 17.38 16.30
C ILE A 221 12.20 16.76 16.47
N ARG A 222 11.67 16.69 17.71
CA ARG A 222 10.34 16.12 17.99
C ARG A 222 9.21 16.84 17.25
N GLY A 223 9.20 18.17 17.27
CA GLY A 223 8.19 18.95 16.56
C GLY A 223 8.21 18.73 15.05
N THR A 224 9.40 18.67 14.46
CA THR A 224 9.60 18.42 13.03
C THR A 224 9.24 16.97 12.67
N ALA A 225 9.64 15.99 13.47
CA ALA A 225 9.36 14.58 13.29
C ALA A 225 7.86 14.29 13.26
N ARG A 226 7.10 14.83 14.21
CA ARG A 226 5.65 14.68 14.29
C ARG A 226 4.97 15.13 12.99
N ASN A 227 5.27 16.34 12.53
CA ASN A 227 4.68 16.86 11.28
C ASN A 227 5.09 16.03 10.06
N ALA A 228 6.31 15.52 10.04
CA ALA A 228 6.82 14.67 8.96
C ALA A 228 6.09 13.33 8.88
N VAL A 229 5.91 12.68 10.04
CA VAL A 229 5.18 11.41 10.14
C VAL A 229 3.72 11.58 9.74
N ALA A 230 3.06 12.64 10.20
CA ALA A 230 1.67 12.95 9.81
C ALA A 230 1.52 13.12 8.29
N LYS A 231 2.43 13.86 7.67
CA LYS A 231 2.45 14.06 6.21
C LYS A 231 2.71 12.75 5.47
N ALA A 232 3.67 11.96 5.92
CA ALA A 232 3.99 10.67 5.31
C ALA A 232 2.81 9.68 5.42
N ALA A 233 2.14 9.63 6.58
CA ALA A 233 0.96 8.81 6.80
C ALA A 233 -0.21 9.22 5.87
N ALA A 234 -0.44 10.52 5.71
CA ALA A 234 -1.46 11.02 4.79
C ALA A 234 -1.15 10.63 3.34
N SER A 235 0.10 10.81 2.89
CA SER A 235 0.54 10.45 1.53
C SER A 235 0.45 8.95 1.27
N ALA A 236 0.84 8.10 2.22
CA ALA A 236 0.75 6.65 2.10
C ALA A 236 -0.72 6.18 2.01
N ARG A 237 -1.61 6.73 2.82
CA ARG A 237 -3.05 6.44 2.77
C ARG A 237 -3.69 6.87 1.47
N GLU A 238 -3.35 8.06 0.97
CA GLU A 238 -3.84 8.57 -0.31
C GLU A 238 -3.41 7.67 -1.46
N GLU A 239 -2.14 7.25 -1.51
CA GLU A 239 -1.65 6.33 -2.52
C GLU A 239 -2.33 4.96 -2.43
N ALA A 240 -2.46 4.39 -1.22
CA ALA A 240 -3.14 3.12 -1.02
C ALA A 240 -4.63 3.18 -1.41
N ALA A 241 -5.32 4.30 -1.12
CA ALA A 241 -6.69 4.52 -1.53
C ALA A 241 -6.81 4.61 -3.06
N LEU A 242 -5.90 5.32 -3.70
CA LEU A 242 -5.83 5.47 -5.15
C LEU A 242 -5.61 4.11 -5.84
N MET A 243 -4.65 3.32 -5.38
CA MET A 243 -4.38 1.98 -5.91
C MET A 243 -5.60 1.05 -5.76
N ARG A 244 -6.23 1.06 -4.59
CA ARG A 244 -7.46 0.27 -4.33
C ARG A 244 -8.63 0.70 -5.20
N ALA A 245 -8.83 1.99 -5.39
CA ALA A 245 -9.87 2.52 -6.26
C ALA A 245 -9.71 2.02 -7.71
N TRP A 246 -8.47 1.84 -8.16
CA TRP A 246 -8.17 1.29 -9.47
C TRP A 246 -8.10 -0.25 -9.53
N GLY A 247 -8.44 -0.94 -8.42
CA GLY A 247 -8.52 -2.40 -8.35
C GLY A 247 -7.17 -3.10 -8.31
N VAL A 248 -6.12 -2.38 -7.93
CA VAL A 248 -4.81 -2.99 -7.70
C VAL A 248 -4.81 -3.58 -6.29
N GLY A 249 -4.82 -4.90 -6.19
CA GLY A 249 -4.80 -5.62 -4.92
C GLY A 249 -3.40 -5.65 -4.29
N SER A 250 -3.34 -5.86 -2.97
CA SER A 250 -2.07 -5.95 -2.22
C SER A 250 -1.12 -6.99 -2.83
N GLY A 251 -1.60 -8.18 -3.14
CA GLY A 251 -0.78 -9.25 -3.73
C GLY A 251 -0.24 -8.95 -5.13
N GLU A 252 -0.87 -8.03 -5.89
CA GLU A 252 -0.34 -7.55 -7.17
C GLU A 252 0.76 -6.50 -6.92
N LEU A 253 0.55 -5.60 -5.97
CA LEU A 253 1.52 -4.58 -5.56
C LEU A 253 2.81 -5.19 -5.02
N GLU A 254 2.72 -6.23 -4.21
CA GLU A 254 3.87 -6.94 -3.65
C GLU A 254 4.77 -7.58 -4.72
N ARG A 255 4.17 -8.04 -5.83
CA ARG A 255 4.89 -8.66 -6.95
C ARG A 255 5.43 -7.66 -7.96
N MET A 256 5.03 -6.39 -7.84
CA MET A 256 5.39 -5.35 -8.79
C MET A 256 6.79 -4.81 -8.49
N PRO A 257 7.71 -4.73 -9.48
CA PRO A 257 8.99 -4.09 -9.32
C PRO A 257 8.85 -2.64 -8.86
N PHE A 258 9.76 -2.16 -8.01
CA PHE A 258 9.75 -0.83 -7.41
C PHE A 258 9.48 0.30 -8.43
N ASP A 259 10.27 0.35 -9.50
CA ASP A 259 10.15 1.36 -10.56
C ASP A 259 8.80 1.33 -11.27
N ARG A 260 8.24 0.13 -11.45
CA ARG A 260 6.94 -0.03 -12.11
C ARG A 260 5.82 0.50 -11.23
N ARG A 261 5.91 0.22 -9.92
CA ARG A 261 4.95 0.74 -8.94
C ARG A 261 5.06 2.25 -8.80
N ALA A 262 6.27 2.82 -8.77
CA ALA A 262 6.50 4.26 -8.73
C ALA A 262 5.91 4.97 -9.96
N ARG A 263 6.14 4.45 -11.16
CA ARG A 263 5.55 4.99 -12.40
C ARG A 263 4.03 4.88 -12.43
N LEU A 264 3.48 3.80 -11.90
CA LEU A 264 2.04 3.63 -11.78
C LEU A 264 1.45 4.67 -10.81
N ALA A 265 2.03 4.83 -9.63
CA ALA A 265 1.60 5.81 -8.65
C ALA A 265 1.64 7.24 -9.23
N GLU A 266 2.70 7.59 -9.93
CA GLU A 266 2.84 8.88 -10.61
C GLU A 266 1.77 9.07 -11.70
N ARG A 267 1.56 8.07 -12.55
CA ARG A 267 0.52 8.11 -13.59
C ARG A 267 -0.86 8.34 -12.97
N LEU A 268 -1.17 7.65 -11.88
CA LEU A 268 -2.47 7.79 -11.20
C LEU A 268 -2.65 9.16 -10.53
N ARG A 269 -1.57 9.77 -10.02
CA ARG A 269 -1.64 11.09 -9.36
C ARG A 269 -1.78 12.25 -10.34
N THR A 270 -1.13 12.19 -11.49
CA THR A 270 -1.04 13.31 -12.44
C THR A 270 -2.20 13.39 -13.42
N SER A 271 -3.01 12.34 -13.54
CA SER A 271 -4.05 12.25 -14.54
C SER A 271 -5.44 12.66 -14.02
N ARG A 272 -6.41 12.86 -14.93
CA ARG A 272 -7.86 12.97 -14.62
C ARG A 272 -8.34 11.81 -13.73
N LEU A 273 -7.61 10.71 -13.74
CA LEU A 273 -7.91 9.50 -13.00
C LEU A 273 -7.88 9.69 -11.47
N ALA A 274 -7.02 10.57 -10.96
CA ALA A 274 -7.00 10.89 -9.53
C ALA A 274 -8.34 11.48 -9.06
N GLN A 275 -8.95 12.33 -9.89
CA GLN A 275 -10.25 12.95 -9.59
C GLN A 275 -11.39 11.91 -9.63
N TRP A 276 -11.26 10.84 -10.40
CA TRP A 276 -12.28 9.81 -10.55
C TRP A 276 -12.13 8.65 -9.57
N ALA A 277 -10.99 8.57 -8.89
CA ALA A 277 -10.69 7.44 -8.00
C ALA A 277 -11.75 7.24 -6.91
N GLU A 278 -12.25 8.33 -6.31
CA GLU A 278 -13.32 8.26 -5.31
C GLU A 278 -14.61 7.70 -5.90
N LEU A 279 -15.01 8.21 -7.07
CA LEU A 279 -16.20 7.74 -7.78
C LEU A 279 -16.09 6.25 -8.16
N ILE A 280 -14.95 5.84 -8.72
CA ILE A 280 -14.67 4.44 -9.08
C ILE A 280 -14.73 3.55 -7.84
N GLY A 281 -14.14 3.99 -6.73
CA GLY A 281 -14.18 3.27 -5.46
C GLY A 281 -15.61 3.09 -4.94
N ARG A 282 -16.45 4.12 -5.03
CA ARG A 282 -17.87 4.05 -4.65
C ARG A 282 -18.67 3.08 -5.51
N PHE A 283 -18.46 3.11 -6.84
CA PHE A 283 -19.10 2.14 -7.75
C PHE A 283 -18.72 0.70 -7.44
N ARG A 284 -17.44 0.44 -7.19
CA ARG A 284 -16.96 -0.89 -6.82
C ARG A 284 -17.56 -1.39 -5.52
N GLN A 285 -17.56 -0.55 -4.50
CA GLN A 285 -18.16 -0.88 -3.21
C GLN A 285 -19.67 -1.19 -3.34
N MET A 286 -20.40 -0.39 -4.12
CA MET A 286 -21.80 -0.63 -4.39
C MET A 286 -22.01 -1.94 -5.14
N ALA A 287 -21.23 -2.20 -6.21
CA ALA A 287 -21.31 -3.42 -6.99
C ALA A 287 -21.00 -4.68 -6.15
N ASP A 288 -20.00 -4.62 -5.27
CA ASP A 288 -19.70 -5.70 -4.32
C ASP A 288 -20.83 -5.94 -3.31
N GLY A 289 -21.46 -4.87 -2.84
CA GLY A 289 -22.64 -4.97 -1.97
C GLY A 289 -23.83 -5.65 -2.65
N GLU A 290 -24.10 -5.31 -3.92
CA GLU A 290 -25.18 -5.94 -4.69
C GLU A 290 -24.85 -7.42 -5.00
N ARG A 291 -23.59 -7.74 -5.25
CA ARG A 291 -23.13 -9.13 -5.40
C ARG A 291 -23.33 -9.95 -4.14
N ALA A 292 -22.96 -9.43 -2.97
CA ALA A 292 -23.17 -10.11 -1.70
C ALA A 292 -24.66 -10.43 -1.46
N ARG A 293 -25.55 -9.50 -1.84
CA ARG A 293 -27.00 -9.71 -1.76
C ARG A 293 -27.50 -10.81 -2.70
N LYS A 294 -26.87 -10.99 -3.90
CA LYS A 294 -27.24 -12.05 -4.84
C LYS A 294 -27.00 -13.45 -4.28
N VAL A 295 -25.90 -13.64 -3.55
CA VAL A 295 -25.53 -14.94 -2.97
C VAL A 295 -26.51 -15.34 -1.87
N GLU A 296 -27.09 -14.38 -1.14
CA GLU A 296 -28.03 -14.62 -0.04
C GLU A 296 -29.46 -14.89 -0.49
N ASN A 297 -29.87 -14.48 -1.69
CA ASN A 297 -31.25 -14.57 -2.17
C ASN A 297 -31.37 -15.40 -3.46
N ALA A 298 -30.93 -16.64 -3.46
CA ALA A 298 -31.34 -17.60 -4.48
C ALA A 298 -32.82 -18.01 -4.24
N THR A 299 -33.75 -17.09 -4.52
CA THR A 299 -35.18 -17.41 -4.59
C THR A 299 -35.46 -18.10 -5.91
N GLY A 300 -35.21 -19.41 -5.94
CA GLY A 300 -35.75 -20.29 -6.97
C GLY A 300 -37.10 -20.86 -6.54
N GLU A 301 -37.87 -21.34 -7.50
CA GLU A 301 -39.04 -22.16 -7.22
C GLU A 301 -38.62 -23.37 -6.35
N LEU A 302 -39.32 -23.60 -5.24
CA LEU A 302 -39.06 -24.75 -4.38
C LEU A 302 -39.47 -26.01 -5.11
N ILE A 303 -38.51 -26.77 -5.61
CA ILE A 303 -38.75 -27.97 -6.41
C ILE A 303 -38.74 -29.23 -5.55
N GLY A 304 -38.02 -29.20 -4.41
CA GLY A 304 -37.88 -30.39 -3.57
C GLY A 304 -37.13 -30.16 -2.27
N VAL A 305 -36.69 -31.26 -1.69
CA VAL A 305 -35.85 -31.30 -0.49
C VAL A 305 -34.60 -32.11 -0.80
N THR A 306 -33.44 -31.55 -0.51
CA THR A 306 -32.13 -32.21 -0.62
C THR A 306 -31.49 -32.36 0.75
N LEU A 307 -30.42 -33.14 0.86
CA LEU A 307 -29.61 -33.24 2.07
C LEU A 307 -28.34 -32.46 1.95
N GLY A 308 -27.92 -31.80 3.03
CA GLY A 308 -26.67 -31.01 3.05
C GLY A 308 -26.39 -30.36 4.39
N ASP A 309 -25.45 -29.41 4.40
CA ASP A 309 -24.97 -28.68 5.59
C ASP A 309 -25.19 -27.16 5.53
N ASP A 310 -25.93 -26.67 4.53
CA ASP A 310 -26.21 -25.25 4.36
C ASP A 310 -27.37 -24.79 5.27
N LEU A 311 -27.02 -24.19 6.40
CA LEU A 311 -27.97 -23.69 7.39
C LEU A 311 -28.92 -22.60 6.86
N SER A 312 -28.58 -21.89 5.81
CA SER A 312 -29.43 -20.83 5.21
C SER A 312 -30.65 -21.42 4.48
N ARG A 313 -30.58 -22.69 4.10
CA ARG A 313 -31.59 -23.41 3.32
C ARG A 313 -32.33 -24.50 4.12
N VAL A 314 -32.06 -24.60 5.44
CA VAL A 314 -32.66 -25.61 6.31
C VAL A 314 -34.17 -25.42 6.40
N ILE A 315 -34.90 -26.51 6.21
CA ILE A 315 -36.37 -26.48 6.33
C ILE A 315 -36.79 -26.25 7.81
N PRO A 316 -37.93 -25.58 8.06
CA PRO A 316 -38.37 -25.25 9.42
C PRO A 316 -38.53 -26.46 10.36
N SER A 317 -38.86 -27.66 9.85
CA SER A 317 -38.95 -28.87 10.63
C SER A 317 -37.62 -29.33 11.23
N GLU A 318 -36.49 -29.11 10.53
CA GLU A 318 -35.16 -29.37 11.07
C GLU A 318 -34.80 -28.37 12.17
N LEU A 319 -35.12 -27.06 11.97
CA LEU A 319 -34.88 -26.04 12.98
C LEU A 319 -35.73 -26.29 14.25
N ALA A 320 -36.91 -26.88 14.13
CA ALA A 320 -37.75 -27.25 15.28
C ALA A 320 -37.03 -28.24 16.22
N VAL A 321 -36.15 -29.08 15.69
CA VAL A 321 -35.32 -30.02 16.46
C VAL A 321 -34.37 -29.29 17.43
N LEU A 322 -33.90 -28.07 17.09
CA LEU A 322 -33.09 -27.24 17.99
C LEU A 322 -33.86 -26.71 19.21
N GLY A 323 -35.17 -26.61 19.11
CA GLY A 323 -36.07 -26.21 20.21
C GLY A 323 -36.16 -27.25 21.33
N VAL A 324 -35.80 -28.51 21.06
CA VAL A 324 -35.83 -29.62 22.01
C VAL A 324 -34.43 -29.94 22.48
N PRO A 325 -34.06 -29.69 23.75
CA PRO A 325 -32.66 -29.80 24.24
C PRO A 325 -32.04 -31.18 23.96
N GLU A 326 -32.82 -32.26 24.08
CA GLU A 326 -32.39 -33.66 23.89
C GLU A 326 -32.06 -33.98 22.42
N LEU A 327 -32.59 -33.21 21.48
CA LEU A 327 -32.40 -33.44 20.04
C LEU A 327 -31.30 -32.54 19.42
N ARG A 328 -30.77 -31.61 20.17
CA ARG A 328 -29.69 -30.73 19.68
C ARG A 328 -28.45 -31.49 19.23
N ALA A 329 -28.09 -32.56 19.96
CA ALA A 329 -26.97 -33.42 19.58
C ALA A 329 -27.23 -34.16 18.26
N VAL A 330 -28.48 -34.53 17.99
CA VAL A 330 -28.89 -35.16 16.72
C VAL A 330 -28.77 -34.15 15.56
N PHE A 331 -29.23 -32.91 15.77
CA PHE A 331 -29.09 -31.86 14.77
C PHE A 331 -27.60 -31.59 14.43
N ALA A 332 -26.75 -31.48 15.46
CA ALA A 332 -25.33 -31.28 15.28
C ALA A 332 -24.64 -32.44 14.53
N ALA A 333 -25.02 -33.67 14.84
CA ALA A 333 -24.51 -34.85 14.13
C ALA A 333 -24.93 -34.87 12.66
N ARG A 334 -26.19 -34.55 12.36
CA ARG A 334 -26.71 -34.48 10.98
C ARG A 334 -26.13 -33.32 10.21
N PHE A 335 -25.88 -32.17 10.86
CA PHE A 335 -25.15 -31.04 10.27
C PHE A 335 -23.73 -31.45 9.87
N ALA A 336 -23.00 -32.09 10.80
CA ALA A 336 -21.62 -32.52 10.54
C ALA A 336 -21.51 -33.62 9.47
N ALA A 337 -22.59 -34.43 9.31
CA ALA A 337 -22.69 -35.46 8.28
C ALA A 337 -23.21 -34.92 6.92
N GLY A 338 -23.66 -33.64 6.85
CA GLY A 338 -24.30 -33.09 5.65
C GLY A 338 -25.69 -33.71 5.36
N GLU A 339 -26.41 -34.15 6.40
CA GLU A 339 -27.68 -34.88 6.29
C GLU A 339 -28.89 -34.04 6.74
N LEU A 340 -28.74 -32.73 6.90
CA LEU A 340 -29.90 -31.86 7.17
C LEU A 340 -30.77 -31.75 5.92
N MET A 341 -32.09 -31.78 6.11
CA MET A 341 -33.01 -31.50 5.02
C MET A 341 -33.01 -30.02 4.67
N LEU A 342 -32.68 -29.72 3.42
CA LEU A 342 -32.59 -28.39 2.88
C LEU A 342 -33.66 -28.19 1.80
N TYR A 343 -34.15 -26.96 1.66
CA TYR A 343 -34.94 -26.62 0.49
C TYR A 343 -34.06 -26.76 -0.76
N ASP A 344 -34.49 -27.57 -1.72
CA ASP A 344 -33.93 -27.63 -3.05
C ASP A 344 -34.62 -26.59 -3.93
N SER A 345 -33.97 -25.46 -4.11
CA SER A 345 -34.41 -24.39 -5.00
C SER A 345 -33.59 -24.45 -6.28
N GLN A 346 -34.14 -25.05 -7.32
CA GLN A 346 -33.62 -24.85 -8.67
C GLN A 346 -34.28 -23.59 -9.26
N GLY A 347 -33.73 -22.44 -8.96
CA GLY A 347 -33.97 -21.25 -9.75
C GLY A 347 -32.92 -21.23 -10.84
N GLU A 348 -33.30 -21.38 -12.09
CA GLU A 348 -32.52 -20.81 -13.16
C GLU A 348 -32.51 -19.30 -12.96
N GLN A 349 -31.56 -18.79 -12.19
CA GLN A 349 -31.12 -17.44 -12.44
C GLN A 349 -30.56 -17.49 -13.88
N ALA A 350 -31.25 -16.88 -14.80
CA ALA A 350 -30.75 -16.62 -16.14
C ALA A 350 -29.64 -15.56 -16.07
N THR A 351 -28.59 -15.83 -15.28
CA THR A 351 -27.34 -15.09 -15.33
C THR A 351 -26.67 -15.53 -16.60
N GLY A 352 -26.48 -14.60 -17.51
CA GLY A 352 -25.69 -14.86 -18.70
C GLY A 352 -24.34 -15.42 -18.25
N ARG A 353 -23.89 -16.52 -18.84
CA ARG A 353 -22.55 -17.08 -18.63
C ARG A 353 -21.53 -16.60 -19.64
N GLY A 354 -21.99 -15.91 -20.70
CA GLY A 354 -21.15 -15.30 -21.71
C GLY A 354 -20.55 -13.95 -21.27
N ALA A 355 -19.84 -13.28 -22.17
CA ALA A 355 -19.18 -12.01 -21.88
C ALA A 355 -20.14 -10.93 -21.37
N VAL A 356 -19.58 -10.02 -20.58
CA VAL A 356 -20.19 -8.73 -20.24
C VAL A 356 -19.57 -7.68 -21.16
N ILE A 357 -20.38 -7.02 -22.00
CA ILE A 357 -19.90 -6.03 -22.94
C ILE A 357 -20.41 -4.64 -22.52
N ALA A 358 -19.51 -3.72 -22.22
CA ALA A 358 -19.85 -2.33 -21.92
C ALA A 358 -19.54 -1.44 -23.14
N CYS A 359 -20.58 -0.92 -23.79
CA CYS A 359 -20.47 0.08 -24.83
C CYS A 359 -20.55 1.47 -24.16
N VAL A 360 -19.43 2.17 -24.12
CA VAL A 360 -19.30 3.46 -23.44
C VAL A 360 -19.17 4.57 -24.47
N ASP A 361 -20.12 5.46 -24.47
CA ASP A 361 -20.09 6.67 -25.27
C ASP A 361 -18.96 7.60 -24.81
N THR A 362 -18.16 8.05 -25.76
CA THR A 362 -17.09 9.02 -25.59
C THR A 362 -17.23 10.17 -26.59
N SER A 363 -18.48 10.51 -26.95
CA SER A 363 -18.81 11.68 -27.75
C SER A 363 -18.51 12.97 -26.99
N HIS A 364 -18.54 14.10 -27.67
CA HIS A 364 -18.15 15.37 -27.09
C HIS A 364 -19.08 15.82 -25.93
N SER A 365 -20.38 15.50 -25.99
CA SER A 365 -21.36 15.79 -24.95
C SER A 365 -21.06 15.08 -23.62
N MET A 366 -20.43 13.89 -23.67
CA MET A 366 -20.02 13.15 -22.48
C MET A 366 -18.96 13.87 -21.63
N TYR A 367 -18.31 14.89 -22.18
CA TYR A 367 -17.34 15.71 -21.45
C TYR A 367 -18.01 16.76 -20.54
N GLU A 368 -19.32 16.99 -20.68
CA GLU A 368 -20.06 17.92 -19.84
C GLU A 368 -20.10 17.44 -18.38
N ALA A 369 -19.84 18.38 -17.46
CA ALA A 369 -19.93 18.13 -16.03
C ALA A 369 -21.37 18.33 -15.55
N GLY A 370 -21.85 17.37 -14.77
CA GLY A 370 -23.12 17.44 -14.07
C GLY A 370 -22.96 17.83 -12.59
N PRO A 371 -23.95 17.52 -11.76
CA PRO A 371 -23.92 17.74 -10.33
C PRO A 371 -22.64 17.19 -9.69
N GLY A 372 -22.03 17.96 -8.77
CA GLY A 372 -20.79 17.59 -8.10
C GLY A 372 -19.52 17.74 -8.94
N GLY A 373 -19.61 18.35 -10.15
CA GLY A 373 -18.44 18.52 -11.04
C GLY A 373 -17.98 17.21 -11.73
N ILE A 374 -18.75 16.14 -11.62
CA ILE A 374 -18.49 14.85 -12.24
C ILE A 374 -18.96 14.93 -13.70
N THR A 375 -18.08 14.55 -14.65
CA THR A 375 -18.46 14.46 -16.06
C THR A 375 -19.27 13.19 -16.34
N ARG A 376 -20.13 13.22 -17.35
CA ARG A 376 -20.87 12.04 -17.81
C ARG A 376 -19.93 10.90 -18.18
N GLU A 377 -18.80 11.22 -18.84
CA GLU A 377 -17.72 10.27 -19.15
C GLU A 377 -17.16 9.60 -17.88
N ALA A 378 -16.86 10.39 -16.84
CA ALA A 378 -16.30 9.85 -15.58
C ALA A 378 -17.27 8.86 -14.95
N TRP A 379 -18.56 9.19 -14.92
CA TRP A 379 -19.61 8.32 -14.40
C TRP A 379 -19.73 7.02 -15.21
N ALA A 380 -19.80 7.13 -16.55
CA ALA A 380 -19.91 5.97 -17.45
C ALA A 380 -18.72 5.02 -17.31
N LYS A 381 -17.50 5.57 -17.29
CA LYS A 381 -16.29 4.77 -17.15
C LYS A 381 -16.14 4.14 -15.76
N ALA A 382 -16.53 4.85 -14.70
CA ALA A 382 -16.55 4.28 -13.35
C ALA A 382 -17.53 3.09 -13.25
N CYS A 383 -18.72 3.23 -13.84
CA CYS A 383 -19.70 2.15 -13.96
C CYS A 383 -19.12 0.96 -14.76
N ALA A 384 -18.52 1.22 -15.93
CA ALA A 384 -17.91 0.16 -16.75
C ALA A 384 -16.75 -0.56 -16.06
N LEU A 385 -15.94 0.13 -15.26
CA LEU A 385 -14.87 -0.48 -14.48
C LEU A 385 -15.41 -1.36 -13.34
N ALA A 386 -16.53 -0.97 -12.72
CA ALA A 386 -17.18 -1.82 -11.74
C ALA A 386 -17.80 -3.07 -12.39
N LEU A 387 -18.33 -2.96 -13.62
CA LEU A 387 -18.79 -4.10 -14.41
C LEU A 387 -17.64 -5.05 -14.79
N LEU A 388 -16.46 -4.52 -15.12
CA LEU A 388 -15.25 -5.31 -15.33
C LEU A 388 -14.90 -6.15 -14.10
N ASP A 389 -14.97 -5.56 -12.90
CA ASP A 389 -14.71 -6.30 -11.68
C ASP A 389 -15.77 -7.37 -11.40
N GLN A 390 -17.04 -7.07 -11.64
CA GLN A 390 -18.12 -8.06 -11.51
C GLN A 390 -17.93 -9.22 -12.48
N ALA A 391 -17.60 -8.93 -13.74
CA ALA A 391 -17.33 -9.96 -14.75
C ALA A 391 -16.17 -10.87 -14.30
N ARG A 392 -15.07 -10.29 -13.81
CA ARG A 392 -13.92 -11.03 -13.28
C ARG A 392 -14.29 -11.96 -12.13
N HIS A 393 -15.05 -11.45 -11.16
CA HIS A 393 -15.50 -12.25 -10.02
C HIS A 393 -16.43 -13.40 -10.43
N ALA A 394 -17.20 -13.17 -11.49
CA ALA A 394 -18.10 -14.19 -12.06
C ALA A 394 -17.40 -15.16 -13.04
N GLY A 395 -16.07 -15.00 -13.27
CA GLY A 395 -15.33 -15.79 -14.25
C GLY A 395 -15.79 -15.57 -15.68
N ARG A 396 -16.33 -14.38 -16.01
CA ARG A 396 -16.84 -13.98 -17.32
C ARG A 396 -15.86 -13.06 -18.02
N ASP A 397 -15.73 -13.16 -19.32
CA ASP A 397 -14.98 -12.19 -20.12
C ASP A 397 -15.66 -10.82 -20.06
N PHE A 398 -14.84 -9.76 -20.07
CA PHE A 398 -15.33 -8.40 -20.18
C PHE A 398 -14.79 -7.75 -21.45
N VAL A 399 -15.67 -7.06 -22.18
CA VAL A 399 -15.29 -6.29 -23.36
C VAL A 399 -15.77 -4.86 -23.22
N GLY A 400 -14.82 -3.92 -23.13
CA GLY A 400 -15.09 -2.48 -23.16
C GLY A 400 -15.04 -1.95 -24.60
N ILE A 401 -16.13 -1.41 -25.09
CA ILE A 401 -16.22 -0.79 -26.41
C ILE A 401 -16.41 0.70 -26.22
N LEU A 402 -15.37 1.48 -26.52
CA LEU A 402 -15.46 2.93 -26.57
C LEU A 402 -15.88 3.36 -27.96
N PHE A 403 -16.88 4.22 -28.04
CA PHE A 403 -17.39 4.69 -29.31
C PHE A 403 -17.73 6.19 -29.28
N SER A 404 -17.87 6.76 -30.48
CA SER A 404 -18.41 8.11 -30.68
C SER A 404 -19.03 8.21 -32.10
N ALA A 405 -18.48 9.00 -33.01
CA ALA A 405 -18.92 9.07 -34.40
C ALA A 405 -18.75 7.71 -35.13
N ALA A 406 -19.43 7.56 -36.24
CA ALA A 406 -19.50 6.31 -36.99
C ALA A 406 -18.13 5.72 -37.43
N ASP A 407 -17.10 6.54 -37.53
CA ASP A 407 -15.72 6.15 -37.86
C ASP A 407 -14.84 5.86 -36.65
N LYS A 408 -15.30 6.15 -35.41
CA LYS A 408 -14.52 6.09 -34.19
C LYS A 408 -15.02 4.99 -33.26
N LEU A 409 -14.21 3.95 -33.12
CA LEU A 409 -14.48 2.81 -32.24
C LEU A 409 -13.17 2.20 -31.75
N GLN A 410 -13.11 1.87 -30.47
CA GLN A 410 -11.98 1.13 -29.89
C GLN A 410 -12.48 0.03 -28.96
N VAL A 411 -11.93 -1.18 -29.13
CA VAL A 411 -12.34 -2.36 -28.38
C VAL A 411 -11.23 -2.81 -27.45
N PHE A 412 -11.57 -2.99 -26.18
CA PHE A 412 -10.69 -3.49 -25.12
C PHE A 412 -11.23 -4.83 -24.62
N ARG A 413 -10.49 -5.91 -24.83
CA ARG A 413 -10.86 -7.25 -24.35
C ARG A 413 -10.11 -7.56 -23.07
N PHE A 414 -10.82 -8.09 -22.06
CA PHE A 414 -10.33 -8.50 -20.75
C PHE A 414 -10.79 -9.94 -20.47
N PRO A 415 -10.01 -10.93 -20.92
CA PRO A 415 -10.35 -12.34 -20.73
C PRO A 415 -10.37 -12.71 -19.24
N ALA A 416 -11.29 -13.59 -18.85
CA ALA A 416 -11.43 -14.05 -17.47
C ALA A 416 -10.24 -14.91 -17.01
N ASP A 417 -9.62 -15.63 -17.93
CA ASP A 417 -8.46 -16.52 -17.67
C ASP A 417 -7.14 -15.76 -17.44
N ARG A 418 -7.09 -14.47 -17.72
CA ARG A 418 -5.88 -13.65 -17.60
C ARG A 418 -6.15 -12.39 -16.81
N PRO A 419 -5.35 -12.10 -15.77
CA PRO A 419 -5.46 -10.80 -15.11
C PRO A 419 -5.13 -9.70 -16.11
N ALA A 420 -6.11 -8.83 -16.40
CA ALA A 420 -5.81 -7.63 -17.18
C ALA A 420 -4.86 -6.78 -16.36
N GLY A 421 -3.66 -6.58 -16.85
CA GLY A 421 -2.70 -5.70 -16.20
C GLY A 421 -3.31 -4.30 -16.05
N ILE A 422 -3.05 -3.64 -14.92
CA ILE A 422 -3.56 -2.30 -14.62
C ILE A 422 -3.35 -1.30 -15.77
N ALA A 423 -2.27 -1.43 -16.53
CA ALA A 423 -1.99 -0.57 -17.68
C ALA A 423 -3.13 -0.57 -18.71
N ARG A 424 -3.68 -1.75 -19.05
CA ARG A 424 -4.79 -1.85 -20.01
C ARG A 424 -6.09 -1.27 -19.47
N THR A 425 -6.32 -1.42 -18.16
CA THR A 425 -7.46 -0.81 -17.47
C THR A 425 -7.36 0.72 -17.51
N LEU A 426 -6.15 1.26 -17.30
CA LEU A 426 -5.90 2.70 -17.43
C LEU A 426 -6.05 3.20 -18.87
N ASP A 427 -5.54 2.45 -19.86
CA ASP A 427 -5.70 2.82 -21.26
C ASP A 427 -7.18 2.88 -21.65
N PHE A 428 -8.00 1.92 -21.19
CA PHE A 428 -9.46 1.98 -21.37
C PHE A 428 -10.07 3.22 -20.71
N ALA A 429 -9.68 3.54 -19.48
CA ALA A 429 -10.20 4.67 -18.74
C ALA A 429 -9.79 6.02 -19.33
N GLU A 430 -8.54 6.17 -19.78
CA GLU A 430 -7.99 7.43 -20.31
C GLU A 430 -8.41 7.73 -21.75
N THR A 431 -8.76 6.71 -22.54
CA THR A 431 -9.13 6.87 -23.94
C THR A 431 -10.44 7.64 -24.09
N PHE A 432 -10.41 8.72 -24.87
CA PHE A 432 -11.56 9.54 -25.22
C PHE A 432 -11.52 9.85 -26.72
N LEU A 433 -12.55 9.46 -27.46
CA LEU A 433 -12.52 9.55 -28.91
C LEU A 433 -13.02 10.91 -29.44
N GLY A 434 -13.97 11.53 -28.75
CA GLY A 434 -14.60 12.80 -29.14
C GLY A 434 -15.35 12.69 -30.47
N GLY A 435 -16.22 13.62 -30.76
CA GLY A 435 -17.03 13.65 -31.98
C GLY A 435 -18.53 13.52 -31.68
N GLY A 436 -19.30 13.09 -32.67
CA GLY A 436 -20.72 12.82 -32.49
C GLY A 436 -21.01 11.41 -31.95
N THR A 437 -22.26 10.94 -32.05
CA THR A 437 -22.71 9.65 -31.49
C THR A 437 -23.25 8.76 -32.62
N SER A 438 -22.90 7.47 -32.62
CA SER A 438 -23.42 6.45 -33.53
C SER A 438 -23.59 5.11 -32.84
N TYR A 439 -24.79 4.56 -32.79
CA TYR A 439 -25.13 3.31 -32.10
C TYR A 439 -24.87 2.06 -32.92
N GLN A 440 -25.04 2.12 -34.25
CA GLN A 440 -25.00 0.94 -35.12
C GLN A 440 -23.65 0.21 -35.03
N ARG A 441 -22.55 0.95 -35.05
CA ARG A 441 -21.22 0.35 -35.10
C ARG A 441 -20.78 -0.32 -33.76
N PRO A 442 -20.92 0.31 -32.57
CA PRO A 442 -20.56 -0.34 -31.32
C PRO A 442 -21.44 -1.54 -31.02
N LEU A 443 -22.74 -1.46 -31.30
CA LEU A 443 -23.65 -2.57 -31.08
C LEU A 443 -23.42 -3.73 -32.07
N THR A 444 -23.06 -3.42 -33.31
CA THR A 444 -22.63 -4.45 -34.29
C THR A 444 -21.37 -5.15 -33.79
N ALA A 445 -20.36 -4.39 -33.33
CA ALA A 445 -19.14 -4.98 -32.77
C ALA A 445 -19.41 -5.83 -31.50
N ALA A 446 -20.34 -5.38 -30.63
CA ALA A 446 -20.76 -6.15 -29.47
C ALA A 446 -21.45 -7.47 -29.86
N ARG A 447 -22.35 -7.42 -30.85
CA ARG A 447 -23.01 -8.61 -31.41
C ARG A 447 -21.98 -9.59 -31.98
N ASP A 448 -21.02 -9.11 -32.76
CA ASP A 448 -20.00 -9.95 -33.39
C ASP A 448 -19.14 -10.68 -32.37
N VAL A 449 -18.81 -10.02 -31.25
CA VAL A 449 -18.13 -10.65 -30.09
C VAL A 449 -18.97 -11.77 -29.49
N LEU A 450 -20.28 -11.53 -29.27
CA LEU A 450 -21.18 -12.55 -28.71
C LEU A 450 -21.41 -13.71 -29.70
N GLU A 451 -21.40 -13.46 -31.00
CA GLU A 451 -21.50 -14.47 -32.04
C GLU A 451 -20.26 -15.36 -32.08
N GLU A 452 -19.06 -14.79 -31.96
CA GLU A 452 -17.82 -15.55 -31.81
C GLU A 452 -17.89 -16.49 -30.59
N GLU A 453 -18.27 -15.99 -29.41
CA GLU A 453 -18.38 -16.79 -28.18
C GLU A 453 -19.48 -17.85 -28.25
N PHE A 454 -20.62 -17.53 -28.86
CA PHE A 454 -21.73 -18.47 -29.03
C PHE A 454 -21.37 -19.67 -29.92
N ASN A 455 -20.49 -19.46 -30.88
CA ASN A 455 -20.01 -20.51 -31.77
C ASN A 455 -18.91 -21.38 -31.16
N ASP A 456 -18.07 -20.79 -30.27
CA ASP A 456 -16.92 -21.46 -29.67
C ASP A 456 -17.24 -22.19 -28.34
N ALA A 457 -18.17 -21.70 -27.56
CA ALA A 457 -18.48 -22.23 -26.24
C ALA A 457 -19.95 -22.63 -26.13
N ALA A 458 -20.29 -23.52 -25.26
CA ALA A 458 -21.58 -24.12 -24.91
C ALA A 458 -22.84 -23.21 -24.93
N ARG A 459 -23.03 -22.35 -25.91
CA ARG A 459 -24.18 -21.45 -26.13
C ARG A 459 -24.49 -20.54 -24.96
N THR A 460 -23.45 -19.89 -24.41
CA THR A 460 -23.60 -19.00 -23.28
C THR A 460 -24.19 -17.66 -23.69
N ARG A 461 -25.16 -17.15 -22.93
CA ARG A 461 -25.78 -15.85 -23.18
C ARG A 461 -24.93 -14.75 -22.56
N GLY A 462 -24.62 -13.72 -23.36
CA GLY A 462 -23.91 -12.52 -22.87
C GLY A 462 -24.85 -11.38 -22.51
N ASP A 463 -24.28 -10.33 -21.95
CA ASP A 463 -24.98 -9.11 -21.59
C ASP A 463 -24.28 -7.89 -22.22
N ILE A 464 -25.05 -6.99 -22.81
CA ILE A 464 -24.57 -5.71 -23.34
C ILE A 464 -25.09 -4.59 -22.47
N VAL A 465 -24.21 -3.68 -22.07
CA VAL A 465 -24.55 -2.46 -21.34
C VAL A 465 -24.20 -1.26 -22.20
N MET A 466 -25.17 -0.44 -22.50
CA MET A 466 -25.02 0.80 -23.25
C MET A 466 -25.01 2.00 -22.30
N LEU A 467 -23.94 2.77 -22.28
CA LEU A 467 -23.75 3.95 -21.43
C LEU A 467 -23.60 5.17 -22.34
N THR A 468 -24.59 6.05 -22.37
CA THR A 468 -24.65 7.19 -23.31
C THR A 468 -25.47 8.35 -22.73
N ASP A 469 -25.31 9.56 -23.27
CA ASP A 469 -26.08 10.75 -22.94
C ASP A 469 -26.93 11.27 -24.11
N ASP A 470 -26.92 10.56 -25.23
CA ASP A 470 -27.59 11.00 -26.46
C ASP A 470 -28.53 9.92 -27.02
N ASP A 471 -29.47 10.28 -27.87
CA ASP A 471 -30.31 9.38 -28.63
C ASP A 471 -29.98 9.52 -30.11
N CYS A 472 -29.50 8.42 -30.69
CA CYS A 472 -29.00 8.40 -32.06
C CYS A 472 -29.86 7.51 -32.97
N GLY A 473 -30.28 8.05 -34.11
CA GLY A 473 -31.05 7.32 -35.08
C GLY A 473 -30.29 6.11 -35.68
N VAL A 474 -31.04 5.03 -35.88
CA VAL A 474 -30.56 3.83 -36.57
C VAL A 474 -31.44 3.54 -37.78
N THR A 475 -30.90 2.81 -38.80
CA THR A 475 -31.70 2.45 -39.98
C THR A 475 -32.66 1.31 -39.64
N GLU A 476 -33.85 1.31 -40.27
CA GLU A 476 -34.85 0.23 -40.06
C GLU A 476 -34.30 -1.16 -40.43
N GLU A 477 -33.48 -1.23 -41.48
CA GLU A 477 -32.84 -2.48 -41.90
C GLU A 477 -31.92 -3.03 -40.84
N TRP A 478 -31.07 -2.16 -40.25
CA TRP A 478 -30.18 -2.52 -39.15
C TRP A 478 -30.96 -2.94 -37.90
N MET A 479 -32.05 -2.21 -37.56
CA MET A 479 -32.89 -2.54 -36.41
C MET A 479 -33.53 -3.93 -36.56
N ARG A 480 -33.98 -4.28 -37.75
CA ARG A 480 -34.53 -5.62 -38.01
C ARG A 480 -33.50 -6.72 -37.85
N ALA A 481 -32.31 -6.53 -38.40
CA ALA A 481 -31.20 -7.48 -38.27
C ALA A 481 -30.73 -7.59 -36.77
N TRP A 482 -30.71 -6.48 -36.04
CA TRP A 482 -30.42 -6.45 -34.63
C TRP A 482 -31.40 -7.29 -33.78
N ASN A 483 -32.69 -7.09 -33.99
CA ASN A 483 -33.74 -7.81 -33.26
C ASN A 483 -33.74 -9.32 -33.61
N GLU A 484 -33.37 -9.69 -34.82
CA GLU A 484 -33.20 -11.09 -35.21
C GLU A 484 -31.99 -11.72 -34.51
N SER A 485 -30.85 -11.05 -34.50
CA SER A 485 -29.65 -11.50 -33.80
C SER A 485 -29.91 -11.62 -32.30
N LYS A 486 -30.61 -10.66 -31.69
CA LYS A 486 -30.98 -10.68 -30.28
C LYS A 486 -31.82 -11.92 -29.91
N ARG A 487 -32.79 -12.28 -30.78
CA ARG A 487 -33.58 -13.50 -30.57
C ARG A 487 -32.79 -14.78 -30.76
N LEU A 488 -31.88 -14.81 -31.72
CA LEU A 488 -31.07 -15.99 -32.04
C LEU A 488 -30.03 -16.27 -30.94
N LEU A 489 -29.27 -15.25 -30.56
CA LEU A 489 -28.19 -15.36 -29.58
C LEU A 489 -28.68 -15.26 -28.13
N GLY A 490 -29.88 -14.74 -27.91
CA GLY A 490 -30.52 -14.62 -26.59
C GLY A 490 -29.83 -13.68 -25.61
N PHE A 491 -29.03 -12.72 -26.10
CA PHE A 491 -28.37 -11.74 -25.25
C PHE A 491 -29.34 -10.66 -24.72
N ARG A 492 -28.99 -10.05 -23.60
CA ARG A 492 -29.75 -8.94 -23.01
C ARG A 492 -29.02 -7.62 -23.22
N VAL A 493 -29.79 -6.53 -23.34
CA VAL A 493 -29.26 -5.17 -23.54
C VAL A 493 -29.80 -4.26 -22.42
N PHE A 494 -28.89 -3.67 -21.68
CA PHE A 494 -29.19 -2.70 -20.62
C PHE A 494 -28.73 -1.31 -21.05
N GLY A 495 -29.63 -0.33 -21.02
CA GLY A 495 -29.33 1.06 -21.33
C GLY A 495 -29.24 1.90 -20.06
N VAL A 496 -28.28 2.82 -20.02
CA VAL A 496 -28.19 3.88 -19.01
C VAL A 496 -28.03 5.21 -19.73
N ALA A 497 -29.06 6.05 -19.63
CA ALA A 497 -29.04 7.42 -20.12
C ALA A 497 -28.46 8.35 -19.04
N ILE A 498 -27.32 8.97 -19.31
CA ILE A 498 -26.52 9.71 -18.33
C ILE A 498 -26.72 11.22 -18.52
N GLY A 499 -27.38 11.89 -17.58
CA GLY A 499 -27.65 13.33 -17.66
C GLY A 499 -28.59 13.75 -18.79
N ALA A 500 -29.34 12.82 -19.36
CA ALA A 500 -30.23 13.04 -20.48
C ALA A 500 -31.57 12.31 -20.26
N PRO A 501 -32.45 12.79 -19.38
CA PRO A 501 -33.71 12.12 -19.04
C PRO A 501 -34.61 11.89 -20.26
N ARG A 502 -34.55 12.77 -21.26
CA ARG A 502 -35.32 12.61 -22.49
C ARG A 502 -34.95 11.38 -23.32
N VAL A 503 -33.72 10.92 -23.20
CA VAL A 503 -33.23 9.71 -23.89
C VAL A 503 -33.87 8.44 -23.29
N ALA A 504 -34.33 8.51 -22.05
CA ALA A 504 -35.05 7.43 -21.38
C ALA A 504 -36.57 7.57 -21.47
N GLU A 505 -37.10 8.59 -22.17
CA GLU A 505 -38.54 8.77 -22.41
C GLU A 505 -39.05 7.77 -23.48
N GLY A 506 -40.34 7.44 -23.39
CA GLY A 506 -40.98 6.51 -24.32
C GLY A 506 -40.87 6.95 -25.79
N GLY A 507 -40.42 6.04 -26.65
CA GLY A 507 -40.24 6.25 -28.07
C GLY A 507 -38.81 6.63 -28.50
N SER A 508 -37.83 6.61 -27.62
CA SER A 508 -36.43 6.76 -27.99
C SER A 508 -35.88 5.53 -28.69
N VAL A 509 -34.85 5.71 -29.53
CA VAL A 509 -34.15 4.59 -30.16
C VAL A 509 -33.47 3.71 -29.11
N LEU A 510 -32.91 4.31 -28.08
CA LEU A 510 -32.28 3.58 -26.99
C LEU A 510 -33.28 2.67 -26.25
N GLU A 511 -34.53 3.13 -26.00
CA GLU A 511 -35.59 2.30 -25.43
C GLU A 511 -35.92 1.08 -26.33
N ALA A 512 -36.00 1.30 -27.63
CA ALA A 512 -36.30 0.21 -28.59
C ALA A 512 -35.19 -0.86 -28.66
N LEU A 513 -33.95 -0.51 -28.32
CA LEU A 513 -32.80 -1.41 -28.33
C LEU A 513 -32.64 -2.18 -27.04
N CYS A 514 -33.06 -1.63 -25.88
CA CYS A 514 -32.78 -2.13 -24.56
C CYS A 514 -33.93 -2.99 -23.99
N ASP A 515 -33.58 -4.02 -23.22
CA ASP A 515 -34.56 -4.75 -22.39
C ASP A 515 -34.87 -4.02 -21.08
N ASN A 516 -33.93 -3.20 -20.65
CA ASN A 516 -34.08 -2.36 -19.47
C ASN A 516 -33.33 -1.03 -19.71
N LEU A 517 -33.99 0.07 -19.46
CA LEU A 517 -33.43 1.41 -19.64
C LEU A 517 -33.57 2.19 -18.33
N ARG A 518 -32.49 2.85 -17.92
CA ARG A 518 -32.42 3.70 -16.73
C ARG A 518 -31.93 5.09 -17.10
N SER A 519 -32.39 6.10 -16.37
CA SER A 519 -31.86 7.47 -16.44
C SER A 519 -31.15 7.83 -15.15
N VAL A 520 -30.01 8.49 -15.28
CA VAL A 520 -29.21 9.00 -14.17
C VAL A 520 -29.02 10.49 -14.34
N GLU A 521 -29.56 11.27 -13.42
CA GLU A 521 -29.48 12.74 -13.41
C GLU A 521 -28.50 13.25 -12.36
N ASP A 522 -28.42 12.58 -11.22
CA ASP A 522 -27.47 12.89 -10.15
C ASP A 522 -26.23 11.98 -10.23
N PHE A 523 -25.10 12.53 -10.68
CA PHE A 523 -23.84 11.79 -10.83
C PHE A 523 -23.13 11.52 -9.49
N THR A 524 -23.63 12.09 -8.41
CA THR A 524 -23.18 11.74 -7.05
C THR A 524 -23.87 10.48 -6.54
N ASP A 525 -24.99 10.08 -7.13
CA ASP A 525 -25.72 8.85 -6.78
C ASP A 525 -25.25 7.66 -7.63
N VAL A 526 -24.42 6.82 -7.04
CA VAL A 526 -23.99 5.55 -7.67
C VAL A 526 -25.06 4.45 -7.58
N HIS A 527 -26.03 4.57 -6.65
CA HIS A 527 -27.10 3.59 -6.46
C HIS A 527 -28.13 3.61 -7.60
N ALA A 528 -28.16 4.67 -8.39
CA ALA A 528 -28.97 4.72 -9.61
C ALA A 528 -28.63 3.57 -10.60
N ALA A 529 -27.42 3.02 -10.54
CA ALA A 529 -26.99 1.86 -11.32
C ALA A 529 -27.10 0.52 -10.56
N ALA A 530 -27.57 0.48 -9.31
CA ALA A 530 -27.58 -0.73 -8.48
C ALA A 530 -28.35 -1.89 -9.14
N ASP A 531 -29.49 -1.59 -9.78
CA ASP A 531 -30.30 -2.59 -10.48
C ASP A 531 -29.53 -3.26 -11.62
N LEU A 532 -28.64 -2.52 -12.32
CA LEU A 532 -27.78 -3.06 -13.36
C LEU A 532 -26.88 -4.17 -12.81
N PHE A 533 -26.27 -3.95 -11.65
CA PHE A 533 -25.37 -4.92 -11.00
C PHE A 533 -26.13 -6.10 -10.36
N ARG A 534 -27.43 -5.97 -10.11
CA ARG A 534 -28.27 -7.11 -9.68
C ARG A 534 -28.59 -8.05 -10.82
N VAL A 535 -28.74 -7.56 -12.03
CA VAL A 535 -29.24 -8.33 -13.17
C VAL A 535 -28.10 -8.96 -13.98
N ILE A 536 -26.93 -8.33 -13.98
CA ILE A 536 -25.71 -8.86 -14.60
C ILE A 536 -24.94 -9.76 -13.65
#